data_e02c781996e17fbde0874ecddb731f20
#
_entry.id   e02c781996e17fbde0874ecddb731f20
#
_cell.length_a   1.000
_cell.length_b   1.000
_cell.length_c   1.000
_cell.angle_alpha   90.00
_cell.angle_beta   90.00
_cell.angle_gamma   90.00
#
_symmetry.space_group_name_H-M   'P 1'
#
loop_
_entity.id
_entity.type
_entity.pdbx_description
1 polymer ?
#
loop_
_entity_poly.entity_id
_entity_poly.type
_entity_poly.pdbx_seq_one_letter_code
_entity_poly.pdbx_strand_id
1 'polypeptide(L)'
;MEINLPDDKEFALCLTHDVDRPFKTYQGLYYGVKELDPYHIKSIFSKDRPYWQFDKIMELEEELGVRSSFYFLNEQNLFRDKSTKDWFKLKNWKLYTGRYDIENPEIKRVIRKLDENGWEVGLHGSYDSYLDVDRLRYEKKVLEDIIGHEVIGIRQHYLNLKKPDIWENHKEVGLKYDSSLGSSEEYGFHYGDKVKFPLDDDFAVFPLTIMDSALMDGTASLEEAWDDCERLLKQAKKRNAIMTILWHPRMFNEREFPGYAKIYRKIIERAQKMDAWVGPIRNAYEHLKET
;
A
#
# COMPACT_ATOMS: atom_id res chain seq x y z
N MET A 1 23.36 -9.03 -10.18
CA MET A 1 23.33 -9.81 -8.93
C MET A 1 22.15 -10.76 -9.04
N GLU A 2 22.36 -12.07 -9.00
CA GLU A 2 21.23 -13.02 -8.86
C GLU A 2 20.66 -12.82 -7.47
N ILE A 3 19.37 -12.56 -7.38
CA ILE A 3 18.68 -12.38 -6.11
C ILE A 3 18.25 -13.77 -5.65
N ASN A 4 18.82 -14.27 -4.57
CA ASN A 4 18.29 -15.44 -3.90
C ASN A 4 16.97 -15.05 -3.25
N LEU A 5 15.91 -15.76 -3.62
CA LEU A 5 14.58 -15.53 -3.05
C LEU A 5 14.39 -16.36 -1.78
N PRO A 6 13.52 -15.93 -0.83
CA PRO A 6 13.22 -16.72 0.34
C PRO A 6 12.78 -18.15 -0.04
N ASP A 7 13.22 -19.14 0.75
CA ASP A 7 12.86 -20.57 0.60
C ASP A 7 13.22 -21.18 -0.77
N ASP A 8 14.28 -20.68 -1.44
CA ASP A 8 14.71 -21.13 -2.77
C ASP A 8 13.62 -21.09 -3.85
N LYS A 9 12.66 -20.16 -3.71
CA LYS A 9 11.53 -20.03 -4.62
C LYS A 9 11.94 -19.41 -5.97
N GLU A 10 11.16 -19.71 -7.01
CA GLU A 10 11.46 -19.25 -8.37
C GLU A 10 11.18 -17.76 -8.59
N PHE A 11 10.22 -17.17 -7.85
CA PHE A 11 9.90 -15.75 -7.89
C PHE A 11 9.20 -15.34 -6.58
N ALA A 12 9.08 -14.03 -6.34
CA ALA A 12 8.38 -13.50 -5.17
C ALA A 12 7.16 -12.66 -5.55
N LEU A 13 6.12 -12.77 -4.74
CA LEU A 13 4.94 -11.90 -4.75
C LEU A 13 4.85 -11.16 -3.42
N CYS A 14 5.15 -9.88 -3.42
CA CYS A 14 5.00 -8.99 -2.26
C CYS A 14 3.59 -8.40 -2.23
N LEU A 15 2.87 -8.64 -1.13
CA LEU A 15 1.51 -8.16 -0.90
C LEU A 15 1.54 -6.86 -0.11
N THR A 16 0.81 -5.83 -0.57
CA THR A 16 0.81 -4.53 0.12
C THR A 16 -0.56 -3.86 0.09
N HIS A 17 -0.83 -3.06 1.15
CA HIS A 17 -2.07 -2.30 1.33
C HIS A 17 -1.75 -0.87 1.78
N ASP A 18 -2.23 0.13 1.04
CA ASP A 18 -2.13 1.53 1.43
C ASP A 18 -3.40 1.94 2.18
N VAL A 19 -3.23 2.35 3.44
CA VAL A 19 -4.33 2.75 4.31
C VAL A 19 -4.53 4.26 4.21
N ASP A 20 -5.03 4.70 3.05
CA ASP A 20 -5.36 6.12 2.81
C ASP A 20 -6.58 6.58 3.59
N ARG A 21 -7.62 5.74 3.59
CA ARG A 21 -8.98 6.12 3.99
C ARG A 21 -9.72 4.94 4.60
N PRO A 22 -9.48 4.63 5.86
CA PRO A 22 -10.21 3.57 6.56
C PRO A 22 -11.67 3.94 6.85
N PHE A 23 -12.00 5.24 6.76
CA PHE A 23 -13.36 5.76 6.93
C PHE A 23 -13.84 6.44 5.65
N LYS A 24 -15.09 6.16 5.25
CA LYS A 24 -15.74 6.86 4.15
C LYS A 24 -16.23 8.22 4.63
N THR A 25 -15.78 9.29 3.99
CA THR A 25 -16.08 10.68 4.34
C THR A 25 -16.75 11.40 3.15
N TYR A 26 -16.12 12.44 2.60
CA TYR A 26 -16.67 13.19 1.46
C TYR A 26 -16.94 12.34 0.22
N GLN A 27 -16.27 11.21 0.07
CA GLN A 27 -16.51 10.26 -1.03
C GLN A 27 -17.96 9.79 -1.07
N GLY A 28 -18.60 9.64 0.09
CA GLY A 28 -20.02 9.27 0.13
C GLY A 28 -20.92 10.33 -0.50
N LEU A 29 -20.62 11.61 -0.32
CA LEU A 29 -21.34 12.69 -0.99
C LEU A 29 -21.01 12.71 -2.49
N TYR A 30 -19.74 12.61 -2.85
CA TYR A 30 -19.29 12.61 -4.25
C TYR A 30 -19.93 11.48 -5.06
N TYR A 31 -19.81 10.23 -4.60
CA TYR A 31 -20.37 9.07 -5.30
C TYR A 31 -21.90 9.04 -5.21
N GLY A 32 -22.49 9.49 -4.10
CA GLY A 32 -23.95 9.60 -3.97
C GLY A 32 -24.58 10.49 -5.04
N VAL A 33 -23.89 11.57 -5.41
CA VAL A 33 -24.34 12.47 -6.51
C VAL A 33 -23.96 11.90 -7.88
N LYS A 34 -22.73 11.40 -8.04
CA LYS A 34 -22.21 10.89 -9.33
C LYS A 34 -22.99 9.68 -9.82
N GLU A 35 -23.30 8.74 -8.93
CA GLU A 35 -23.93 7.46 -9.26
C GLU A 35 -25.44 7.45 -8.98
N LEU A 36 -25.98 8.56 -8.43
CA LEU A 36 -27.39 8.69 -8.02
C LEU A 36 -27.84 7.58 -7.05
N ASP A 37 -26.91 7.00 -6.29
CA ASP A 37 -27.19 5.97 -5.29
C ASP A 37 -27.13 6.54 -3.86
N PRO A 38 -28.27 6.64 -3.15
CA PRO A 38 -28.33 7.13 -1.76
C PRO A 38 -27.57 6.25 -0.77
N TYR A 39 -27.20 5.04 -1.15
CA TYR A 39 -26.32 4.18 -0.34
C TYR A 39 -25.03 4.89 0.05
N HIS A 40 -24.37 5.57 -0.88
CA HIS A 40 -23.09 6.23 -0.61
C HIS A 40 -23.21 7.30 0.49
N ILE A 41 -24.33 8.05 0.50
CA ILE A 41 -24.59 9.04 1.56
C ILE A 41 -24.91 8.34 2.89
N LYS A 42 -25.78 7.33 2.86
CA LYS A 42 -26.13 6.55 4.05
C LYS A 42 -24.93 5.83 4.66
N SER A 43 -24.02 5.37 3.82
CA SER A 43 -22.84 4.62 4.27
C SER A 43 -21.82 5.47 5.05
N ILE A 44 -21.87 6.82 4.97
CA ILE A 44 -21.07 7.70 5.82
C ILE A 44 -21.45 7.54 7.31
N PHE A 45 -22.73 7.29 7.55
CA PHE A 45 -23.31 7.18 8.89
C PHE A 45 -23.57 5.73 9.31
N SER A 46 -23.26 4.77 8.43
CA SER A 46 -23.48 3.36 8.69
C SER A 46 -22.48 2.81 9.69
N LYS A 47 -22.95 1.88 10.52
CA LYS A 47 -22.09 1.09 11.40
C LYS A 47 -21.22 0.09 10.61
N ASP A 48 -21.63 -0.26 9.38
CA ASP A 48 -20.95 -1.26 8.55
C ASP A 48 -19.60 -0.79 8.01
N ARG A 49 -19.31 0.54 8.08
CA ARG A 49 -18.01 1.14 7.72
C ARG A 49 -17.41 0.54 6.44
N PRO A 50 -17.93 0.88 5.26
CA PRO A 50 -17.62 0.17 4.02
C PRO A 50 -16.13 0.16 3.62
N TYR A 51 -15.32 1.08 4.16
CA TYR A 51 -13.88 1.17 3.90
C TYR A 51 -13.01 0.49 4.97
N TRP A 52 -13.62 0.10 6.11
CA TRP A 52 -12.97 -0.63 7.19
C TRP A 52 -13.00 -2.12 6.89
N GLN A 53 -12.02 -2.63 6.16
CA GLN A 53 -12.00 -4.02 5.70
C GLN A 53 -10.83 -4.83 6.28
N PHE A 54 -10.18 -4.35 7.32
CA PHE A 54 -9.00 -4.98 7.90
C PHE A 54 -9.23 -6.44 8.31
N ASP A 55 -10.31 -6.71 9.07
CA ASP A 55 -10.60 -8.07 9.53
C ASP A 55 -10.81 -9.03 8.34
N LYS A 56 -11.51 -8.57 7.29
CA LYS A 56 -11.75 -9.37 6.09
C LYS A 56 -10.45 -9.68 5.33
N ILE A 57 -9.51 -8.73 5.27
CA ILE A 57 -8.20 -8.96 4.64
C ILE A 57 -7.40 -9.95 5.48
N MET A 58 -7.34 -9.74 6.81
CA MET A 58 -6.64 -10.63 7.72
C MET A 58 -7.16 -12.06 7.62
N GLU A 59 -8.48 -12.26 7.67
CA GLU A 59 -9.12 -13.57 7.53
C GLU A 59 -8.77 -14.24 6.19
N LEU A 60 -8.82 -13.48 5.08
CA LEU A 60 -8.50 -14.00 3.75
C LEU A 60 -7.02 -14.43 3.66
N GLU A 61 -6.11 -13.61 4.17
CA GLU A 61 -4.68 -13.90 4.13
C GLU A 61 -4.30 -15.04 5.09
N GLU A 62 -4.94 -15.12 6.26
CA GLU A 62 -4.79 -16.25 7.18
C GLU A 62 -5.23 -17.58 6.55
N GLU A 63 -6.39 -17.59 5.88
CA GLU A 63 -6.88 -18.79 5.15
C GLU A 63 -5.88 -19.25 4.08
N LEU A 64 -5.15 -18.31 3.45
CA LEU A 64 -4.15 -18.61 2.42
C LEU A 64 -2.74 -18.85 3.00
N GLY A 65 -2.56 -18.70 4.30
CA GLY A 65 -1.27 -18.87 4.98
C GLY A 65 -0.24 -17.80 4.63
N VAL A 66 -0.68 -16.57 4.30
CA VAL A 66 0.19 -15.45 3.91
C VAL A 66 -0.02 -14.25 4.84
N ARG A 67 0.90 -13.27 4.73
CA ARG A 67 0.82 -11.95 5.35
C ARG A 67 1.19 -10.89 4.31
N SER A 68 0.86 -9.64 4.59
CA SER A 68 1.14 -8.49 3.73
C SER A 68 1.73 -7.32 4.52
N SER A 69 2.13 -6.26 3.80
CA SER A 69 2.56 -4.98 4.37
C SER A 69 1.40 -3.98 4.34
N PHE A 70 1.09 -3.36 5.47
CA PHE A 70 0.12 -2.27 5.57
C PHE A 70 0.84 -0.95 5.80
N TYR A 71 0.72 0.00 4.87
CA TYR A 71 1.30 1.33 5.00
C TYR A 71 0.27 2.32 5.52
N PHE A 72 0.52 2.89 6.71
CA PHE A 72 -0.40 3.80 7.39
C PHE A 72 -0.04 5.26 7.16
N LEU A 73 -1.04 6.07 6.77
CA LEU A 73 -0.92 7.47 6.44
C LEU A 73 -1.11 8.35 7.68
N ASN A 74 -0.16 9.26 7.92
CA ASN A 74 -0.32 10.35 8.89
C ASN A 74 -0.38 11.70 8.16
N GLU A 75 -1.45 11.94 7.38
CA GLU A 75 -1.60 13.15 6.58
C GLU A 75 -1.69 14.41 7.44
N GLN A 76 -1.09 15.48 6.97
CA GLN A 76 -1.02 16.76 7.65
C GLN A 76 -2.41 17.35 7.92
N ASN A 77 -2.61 17.89 9.12
CA ASN A 77 -3.82 18.62 9.46
C ASN A 77 -3.74 20.05 8.90
N LEU A 78 -4.75 20.46 8.12
CA LEU A 78 -4.79 21.75 7.43
C LEU A 78 -4.64 22.93 8.39
N PHE A 79 -5.24 22.84 9.57
CA PHE A 79 -5.27 23.95 10.53
C PHE A 79 -4.12 23.94 11.52
N ARG A 80 -3.58 22.78 11.84
CA ARG A 80 -2.49 22.61 12.81
C ARG A 80 -1.10 22.66 12.15
N ASP A 81 -0.96 22.00 10.97
CA ASP A 81 0.35 21.69 10.39
C ASP A 81 0.65 22.54 9.15
N LYS A 82 -0.34 23.27 8.60
CA LYS A 82 -0.18 24.10 7.40
C LYS A 82 -0.27 25.59 7.72
N SER A 83 0.40 26.41 6.89
CA SER A 83 0.29 27.86 6.98
C SER A 83 -1.09 28.38 6.54
N THR A 84 -1.49 29.58 7.00
CA THR A 84 -2.78 30.19 6.60
C THR A 84 -2.89 30.40 5.08
N LYS A 85 -1.77 30.58 4.37
CA LYS A 85 -1.74 30.67 2.89
C LYS A 85 -2.14 29.35 2.23
N ASP A 86 -1.89 28.23 2.88
CA ASP A 86 -2.22 26.90 2.40
C ASP A 86 -3.70 26.56 2.50
N TRP A 87 -4.44 27.29 3.34
CA TRP A 87 -5.90 27.13 3.49
C TRP A 87 -6.68 27.52 2.23
N PHE A 88 -6.10 28.34 1.35
CA PHE A 88 -6.73 28.75 0.09
C PHE A 88 -6.47 27.77 -1.07
N LYS A 89 -5.72 26.69 -0.84
CA LYS A 89 -5.43 25.68 -1.87
C LYS A 89 -6.44 24.53 -1.80
N LEU A 90 -7.26 24.35 -2.84
CA LEU A 90 -8.26 23.26 -2.92
C LEU A 90 -7.64 21.86 -2.70
N LYS A 91 -6.42 21.63 -3.17
CA LYS A 91 -5.67 20.40 -2.92
C LYS A 91 -5.58 20.08 -1.42
N ASN A 92 -5.24 21.06 -0.59
CA ASN A 92 -5.07 20.85 0.86
C ASN A 92 -6.39 20.53 1.55
N TRP A 93 -7.50 21.10 1.08
CA TRP A 93 -8.82 20.71 1.55
C TRP A 93 -9.19 19.28 1.18
N LYS A 94 -8.86 18.82 -0.05
CA LYS A 94 -9.08 17.44 -0.48
C LYS A 94 -8.29 16.45 0.39
N LEU A 95 -7.02 16.74 0.70
CA LEU A 95 -6.20 15.95 1.60
C LEU A 95 -6.79 15.95 3.02
N TYR A 96 -7.11 17.12 3.54
CA TYR A 96 -7.67 17.29 4.89
C TYR A 96 -9.00 16.56 5.10
N THR A 97 -9.93 16.66 4.14
CA THR A 97 -11.25 16.01 4.25
C THR A 97 -11.18 14.48 4.06
N GLY A 98 -10.12 13.98 3.43
CA GLY A 98 -9.87 12.55 3.27
C GLY A 98 -9.03 11.92 4.38
N ARG A 99 -8.37 12.73 5.21
CA ARG A 99 -7.49 12.24 6.28
C ARG A 99 -8.26 11.54 7.40
N TYR A 100 -7.57 10.67 8.09
CA TYR A 100 -7.97 10.18 9.40
C TYR A 100 -6.93 10.58 10.46
N ASP A 101 -7.27 10.43 11.71
CA ASP A 101 -6.33 10.62 12.81
C ASP A 101 -5.67 9.29 13.13
N ILE A 102 -4.36 9.18 12.89
CA ILE A 102 -3.60 7.96 13.19
C ILE A 102 -3.58 7.65 14.70
N GLU A 103 -3.76 8.67 15.52
CA GLU A 103 -3.81 8.54 16.98
C GLU A 103 -5.19 8.13 17.50
N ASN A 104 -6.21 8.04 16.63
CA ASN A 104 -7.52 7.51 17.00
C ASN A 104 -7.38 6.13 17.65
N PRO A 105 -8.02 5.85 18.81
CA PRO A 105 -7.91 4.56 19.51
C PRO A 105 -8.25 3.33 18.68
N GLU A 106 -9.17 3.44 17.72
CA GLU A 106 -9.52 2.34 16.82
C GLU A 106 -8.42 2.07 15.80
N ILE A 107 -7.82 3.14 15.26
CA ILE A 107 -6.67 3.03 14.33
C ILE A 107 -5.48 2.42 15.07
N LYS A 108 -5.13 2.94 16.25
CA LYS A 108 -4.05 2.36 17.07
C LYS A 108 -4.28 0.88 17.39
N ARG A 109 -5.52 0.49 17.64
CA ARG A 109 -5.86 -0.91 17.92
C ARG A 109 -5.65 -1.80 16.69
N VAL A 110 -6.08 -1.37 15.51
CA VAL A 110 -5.89 -2.17 14.29
C VAL A 110 -4.43 -2.24 13.89
N ILE A 111 -3.66 -1.14 14.03
CA ILE A 111 -2.21 -1.13 13.78
C ILE A 111 -1.52 -2.18 14.67
N ARG A 112 -1.77 -2.15 15.99
CA ARG A 112 -1.19 -3.15 16.91
C ARG A 112 -1.66 -4.56 16.60
N LYS A 113 -2.96 -4.75 16.30
CA LYS A 113 -3.48 -6.06 15.93
C LYS A 113 -2.79 -6.65 14.70
N LEU A 114 -2.52 -5.86 13.68
CA LEU A 114 -1.77 -6.28 12.50
C LEU A 114 -0.34 -6.68 12.88
N ASP A 115 0.37 -5.81 13.56
CA ASP A 115 1.77 -6.01 13.96
C ASP A 115 1.94 -7.25 14.85
N GLU A 116 1.14 -7.38 15.92
CA GLU A 116 1.17 -8.52 16.86
C GLU A 116 0.86 -9.87 16.22
N ASN A 117 0.19 -9.88 15.05
CA ASN A 117 -0.17 -11.10 14.31
C ASN A 117 0.66 -11.30 13.02
N GLY A 118 1.80 -10.61 12.90
CA GLY A 118 2.81 -10.86 11.88
C GLY A 118 2.57 -10.17 10.53
N TRP A 119 1.63 -9.23 10.45
CA TRP A 119 1.54 -8.31 9.32
C TRP A 119 2.59 -7.22 9.48
N GLU A 120 3.20 -6.80 8.37
CA GLU A 120 4.09 -5.66 8.43
C GLU A 120 3.30 -4.36 8.54
N VAL A 121 3.73 -3.49 9.45
CA VAL A 121 3.28 -2.11 9.56
C VAL A 121 4.38 -1.20 9.02
N GLY A 122 4.09 -0.50 7.93
CA GLY A 122 4.99 0.44 7.24
C GLY A 122 4.43 1.87 7.21
N LEU A 123 5.28 2.81 6.86
CA LEU A 123 4.92 4.22 6.74
C LEU A 123 4.31 4.52 5.36
N HIS A 124 3.09 5.07 5.33
CA HIS A 124 2.58 5.77 4.16
C HIS A 124 2.93 7.25 4.29
N GLY A 125 4.01 7.69 3.63
CA GLY A 125 4.47 9.06 3.74
C GLY A 125 3.41 10.06 3.26
N SER A 126 3.10 11.10 4.04
CA SER A 126 2.08 12.09 3.68
C SER A 126 2.42 12.82 2.37
N TYR A 127 1.42 13.49 1.78
CA TYR A 127 1.53 14.04 0.42
C TYR A 127 2.76 14.91 0.17
N ASP A 128 3.16 15.74 1.13
CA ASP A 128 4.30 16.67 1.00
C ASP A 128 5.55 16.19 1.80
N SER A 129 5.50 15.06 2.54
CA SER A 129 6.60 14.60 3.41
C SER A 129 7.87 14.22 2.64
N TYR A 130 7.75 13.86 1.35
CA TYR A 130 8.92 13.63 0.48
C TYR A 130 9.81 14.86 0.31
N LEU A 131 9.32 16.07 0.65
CA LEU A 131 10.04 17.35 0.59
C LEU A 131 10.56 17.80 1.95
N ASP A 132 10.17 17.13 3.04
CA ASP A 132 10.35 17.57 4.41
C ASP A 132 10.77 16.40 5.30
N VAL A 133 12.10 16.28 5.49
CA VAL A 133 12.70 15.18 6.28
C VAL A 133 12.24 15.20 7.74
N ASP A 134 12.05 16.38 8.32
CA ASP A 134 11.58 16.50 9.71
C ASP A 134 10.14 16.03 9.85
N ARG A 135 9.30 16.34 8.85
CA ARG A 135 7.93 15.82 8.79
C ARG A 135 7.93 14.30 8.63
N LEU A 136 8.76 13.77 7.75
CA LEU A 136 8.90 12.33 7.53
C LEU A 136 9.35 11.62 8.82
N ARG A 137 10.34 12.18 9.51
CA ARG A 137 10.84 11.68 10.81
C ARG A 137 9.73 11.66 11.86
N TYR A 138 8.92 12.72 11.93
CA TYR A 138 7.78 12.78 12.83
C TYR A 138 6.72 11.71 12.51
N GLU A 139 6.38 11.52 11.24
CA GLU A 139 5.40 10.52 10.82
C GLU A 139 5.84 9.10 11.18
N LYS A 140 7.11 8.77 10.89
CA LYS A 140 7.73 7.50 11.26
C LYS A 140 7.69 7.28 12.77
N LYS A 141 8.12 8.28 13.54
CA LYS A 141 8.14 8.20 15.01
C LYS A 141 6.74 7.95 15.61
N VAL A 142 5.71 8.62 15.13
CA VAL A 142 4.33 8.40 15.61
C VAL A 142 3.90 6.95 15.40
N LEU A 143 4.26 6.35 14.28
CA LEU A 143 3.92 4.96 13.99
C LEU A 143 4.73 3.99 14.88
N GLU A 144 6.03 4.24 15.06
CA GLU A 144 6.90 3.49 15.97
C GLU A 144 6.43 3.56 17.43
N ASP A 145 5.95 4.72 17.88
CA ASP A 145 5.38 4.88 19.23
C ASP A 145 4.07 4.06 19.42
N ILE A 146 3.39 3.72 18.33
CA ILE A 146 2.19 2.85 18.38
C ILE A 146 2.58 1.37 18.47
N ILE A 147 3.55 0.92 17.67
CA ILE A 147 3.93 -0.51 17.58
C ILE A 147 5.05 -0.91 18.55
N GLY A 148 5.86 0.04 19.00
CA GLY A 148 6.94 -0.19 19.98
C GLY A 148 8.27 -0.66 19.39
N HIS A 149 8.43 -0.67 18.08
CA HIS A 149 9.68 -1.03 17.40
C HIS A 149 9.87 -0.23 16.09
N GLU A 150 11.02 -0.43 15.42
CA GLU A 150 11.39 0.32 14.22
C GLU A 150 10.47 0.02 13.02
N VAL A 151 10.05 1.08 12.32
CA VAL A 151 9.41 1.03 11.01
C VAL A 151 10.49 1.16 9.95
N ILE A 152 10.64 0.16 9.09
CA ILE A 152 11.72 0.09 8.10
C ILE A 152 11.28 0.34 6.67
N GLY A 153 9.99 0.23 6.37
CA GLY A 153 9.44 0.35 5.03
C GLY A 153 8.59 1.59 4.82
N ILE A 154 8.62 2.12 3.59
CA ILE A 154 7.80 3.27 3.19
C ILE A 154 7.17 3.07 1.81
N ARG A 155 5.98 3.65 1.65
CA ARG A 155 5.40 4.04 0.37
C ARG A 155 4.89 5.46 0.46
N GLN A 156 5.28 6.33 -0.46
CA GLN A 156 4.81 7.72 -0.50
C GLN A 156 3.38 7.81 -1.04
N HIS A 157 2.55 8.60 -0.40
CA HIS A 157 1.19 8.89 -0.85
C HIS A 157 1.21 9.49 -2.26
N TYR A 158 0.34 9.01 -3.14
CA TYR A 158 0.34 9.28 -4.58
C TYR A 158 1.62 8.88 -5.31
N LEU A 159 2.42 7.94 -4.77
CA LEU A 159 3.70 7.50 -5.34
C LEU A 159 4.64 8.69 -5.66
N ASN A 160 4.68 9.70 -4.77
CA ASN A 160 5.45 10.92 -4.98
C ASN A 160 6.96 10.69 -4.91
N LEU A 161 7.61 10.50 -6.07
CA LEU A 161 9.07 10.37 -6.25
C LEU A 161 9.63 11.52 -7.12
N LYS A 162 9.24 12.76 -6.83
CA LYS A 162 9.56 13.92 -7.70
C LYS A 162 10.91 14.55 -7.47
N LYS A 163 11.73 14.01 -6.56
CA LYS A 163 13.08 14.53 -6.27
C LYS A 163 14.11 13.43 -6.41
N PRO A 164 15.30 13.74 -6.95
CA PRO A 164 16.36 12.74 -7.10
C PRO A 164 16.90 12.21 -5.76
N ASP A 165 16.88 13.04 -4.71
CA ASP A 165 17.39 12.79 -3.36
C ASP A 165 16.35 12.24 -2.38
N ILE A 166 15.23 11.70 -2.87
CA ILE A 166 14.15 11.22 -1.99
C ILE A 166 14.57 9.99 -1.19
N TRP A 167 15.33 9.10 -1.79
CA TRP A 167 15.79 7.88 -1.14
C TRP A 167 16.87 8.17 -0.09
N GLU A 168 17.73 9.18 -0.30
CA GLU A 168 18.62 9.70 0.74
C GLU A 168 17.84 10.22 1.95
N ASN A 169 16.75 10.97 1.71
CA ASN A 169 15.87 11.44 2.78
C ASN A 169 15.20 10.28 3.53
N HIS A 170 14.74 9.25 2.82
CA HIS A 170 14.18 8.04 3.44
C HIS A 170 15.22 7.33 4.32
N LYS A 171 16.45 7.18 3.81
CA LYS A 171 17.54 6.57 4.54
C LYS A 171 17.97 7.42 5.76
N GLU A 172 18.01 8.76 5.64
CA GLU A 172 18.35 9.67 6.74
C GLU A 172 17.43 9.49 7.94
N VAL A 173 16.15 9.21 7.73
CA VAL A 173 15.20 8.96 8.82
C VAL A 173 15.19 7.48 9.29
N GLY A 174 16.10 6.66 8.77
CA GLY A 174 16.28 5.26 9.19
C GLY A 174 15.39 4.26 8.49
N LEU A 175 14.70 4.65 7.40
CA LEU A 175 14.00 3.69 6.54
C LEU A 175 15.01 2.85 5.75
N LYS A 176 14.66 1.62 5.45
CA LYS A 176 15.53 0.64 4.80
C LYS A 176 15.10 0.31 3.38
N TYR A 177 13.82 0.48 3.08
CA TYR A 177 13.32 0.28 1.73
C TYR A 177 12.14 1.20 1.39
N ASP A 178 11.97 1.43 0.09
CA ASP A 178 10.87 2.18 -0.53
C ASP A 178 10.10 1.29 -1.52
N SER A 179 8.79 1.44 -1.57
CA SER A 179 7.93 0.78 -2.55
C SER A 179 7.01 1.76 -3.29
N SER A 180 7.51 2.98 -3.52
CA SER A 180 6.76 4.04 -4.24
C SER A 180 7.02 4.05 -5.73
N LEU A 181 8.04 3.32 -6.23
CA LEU A 181 8.41 3.33 -7.64
C LEU A 181 7.38 2.55 -8.47
N GLY A 182 6.43 3.27 -9.07
CA GLY A 182 5.31 2.68 -9.81
C GLY A 182 4.41 3.70 -10.47
N SER A 183 3.24 3.26 -10.94
CA SER A 183 2.22 4.09 -11.56
C SER A 183 0.83 3.81 -10.97
N SER A 184 -0.01 4.87 -10.92
CA SER A 184 -1.45 4.76 -10.63
C SER A 184 -2.31 4.60 -11.90
N GLU A 185 -1.69 4.60 -13.07
CA GLU A 185 -2.37 4.57 -14.38
C GLU A 185 -1.99 3.33 -15.19
N GLU A 186 -0.76 2.81 -14.97
CA GLU A 186 -0.22 1.66 -15.71
C GLU A 186 0.15 0.54 -14.75
N TYR A 187 0.08 -0.71 -15.21
CA TYR A 187 0.50 -1.89 -14.46
C TYR A 187 1.39 -2.79 -15.32
N GLY A 188 2.25 -3.56 -14.67
CA GLY A 188 3.26 -4.42 -15.29
C GLY A 188 4.66 -4.09 -14.81
N PHE A 189 5.68 -4.65 -15.47
CA PHE A 189 7.09 -4.49 -15.08
C PHE A 189 7.76 -3.26 -15.71
N HIS A 190 7.03 -2.16 -15.90
CA HIS A 190 7.55 -0.93 -16.53
C HIS A 190 8.68 -0.28 -15.72
N TYR A 191 8.64 -0.41 -14.41
CA TYR A 191 9.64 0.17 -13.48
C TYR A 191 10.73 -0.83 -13.09
N GLY A 192 10.65 -2.05 -13.57
CA GLY A 192 11.61 -3.14 -13.33
C GLY A 192 10.95 -4.38 -12.74
N ASP A 193 11.68 -5.48 -12.78
CA ASP A 193 11.27 -6.80 -12.29
C ASP A 193 12.17 -7.31 -11.14
N LYS A 194 13.11 -6.48 -10.69
CA LYS A 194 14.04 -6.74 -9.59
C LYS A 194 14.03 -5.58 -8.59
N VAL A 195 14.45 -5.87 -7.37
CA VAL A 195 14.79 -4.83 -6.39
C VAL A 195 15.94 -3.99 -6.91
N LYS A 196 15.89 -2.69 -6.65
CA LYS A 196 16.93 -1.74 -7.02
C LYS A 196 17.64 -1.23 -5.76
N PHE A 197 18.91 -0.92 -5.90
CA PHE A 197 19.74 -0.32 -4.85
C PHE A 197 20.29 1.02 -5.35
N PRO A 198 19.48 2.09 -5.33
CA PRO A 198 19.80 3.35 -6.00
C PRO A 198 20.92 4.15 -5.32
N LEU A 199 21.29 3.83 -4.08
CA LEU A 199 22.29 4.53 -3.29
C LEU A 199 23.62 3.76 -3.19
N ASP A 200 23.81 2.72 -3.98
CA ASP A 200 24.98 1.81 -3.95
C ASP A 200 25.27 1.23 -2.56
N ASP A 201 24.23 1.03 -1.76
CA ASP A 201 24.27 0.47 -0.42
C ASP A 201 23.11 -0.52 -0.20
N ASP A 202 22.69 -0.70 1.06
CA ASP A 202 21.64 -1.62 1.44
C ASP A 202 20.21 -1.04 1.40
N PHE A 203 20.02 0.22 0.96
CA PHE A 203 18.69 0.79 0.77
C PHE A 203 18.03 0.20 -0.48
N ALA A 204 16.91 -0.48 -0.27
CA ALA A 204 16.24 -1.22 -1.34
C ALA A 204 15.01 -0.48 -1.89
N VAL A 205 14.75 -0.59 -3.19
CA VAL A 205 13.54 -0.11 -3.84
C VAL A 205 12.82 -1.27 -4.50
N PHE A 206 11.59 -1.53 -4.06
CA PHE A 206 10.69 -2.56 -4.58
C PHE A 206 9.71 -1.95 -5.57
N PRO A 207 9.92 -2.12 -6.90
CA PRO A 207 9.01 -1.55 -7.89
C PRO A 207 7.60 -2.13 -7.78
N LEU A 208 6.60 -1.25 -7.85
CA LEU A 208 5.20 -1.64 -7.88
C LEU A 208 4.85 -2.21 -9.26
N THR A 209 4.28 -3.41 -9.30
CA THR A 209 3.88 -4.08 -10.54
C THR A 209 2.39 -3.89 -10.85
N ILE A 210 1.54 -4.01 -9.82
CA ILE A 210 0.08 -3.82 -9.97
C ILE A 210 -0.43 -2.92 -8.85
N MET A 211 -1.22 -1.91 -9.23
CA MET A 211 -2.16 -1.21 -8.34
C MET A 211 -3.58 -1.59 -8.72
N ASP A 212 -4.42 -1.87 -7.73
CA ASP A 212 -5.81 -2.29 -7.94
C ASP A 212 -6.58 -1.37 -8.89
N SER A 213 -6.50 -0.04 -8.68
CA SER A 213 -7.18 0.93 -9.53
C SER A 213 -6.63 0.95 -10.96
N ALA A 214 -5.31 0.91 -11.14
CA ALA A 214 -4.71 0.90 -12.48
C ALA A 214 -5.13 -0.36 -13.26
N LEU A 215 -5.15 -1.52 -12.60
CA LEU A 215 -5.59 -2.78 -13.21
C LEU A 215 -7.07 -2.72 -13.62
N MET A 216 -7.94 -2.29 -12.68
CA MET A 216 -9.38 -2.33 -12.90
C MET A 216 -9.89 -1.23 -13.84
N ASP A 217 -9.23 -0.06 -13.83
CA ASP A 217 -9.54 1.02 -14.78
C ASP A 217 -8.99 0.74 -16.19
N GLY A 218 -7.91 -0.06 -16.28
CA GLY A 218 -7.26 -0.44 -17.53
C GLY A 218 -7.87 -1.66 -18.23
N THR A 219 -8.86 -2.33 -17.64
CA THR A 219 -9.49 -3.55 -18.18
C THR A 219 -11.01 -3.37 -18.30
N ALA A 220 -11.61 -4.04 -19.30
CA ALA A 220 -13.04 -3.94 -19.56
C ALA A 220 -13.90 -4.89 -18.69
N SER A 221 -13.27 -5.88 -18.04
CA SER A 221 -13.95 -6.87 -17.21
C SER A 221 -13.04 -7.50 -16.17
N LEU A 222 -13.64 -8.14 -15.15
CA LEU A 222 -12.89 -8.93 -14.17
C LEU A 222 -12.17 -10.14 -14.80
N GLU A 223 -12.67 -10.64 -15.91
CA GLU A 223 -12.03 -11.74 -16.65
C GLU A 223 -10.74 -11.25 -17.30
N GLU A 224 -10.78 -10.12 -18.00
CA GLU A 224 -9.61 -9.48 -18.59
C GLU A 224 -8.58 -9.08 -17.51
N ALA A 225 -9.04 -8.50 -16.39
CA ALA A 225 -8.17 -8.20 -15.25
C ALA A 225 -7.47 -9.45 -14.70
N TRP A 226 -8.18 -10.57 -14.63
CA TRP A 226 -7.57 -11.84 -14.23
C TRP A 226 -6.56 -12.36 -15.25
N ASP A 227 -6.87 -12.32 -16.54
CA ASP A 227 -5.98 -12.79 -17.60
C ASP A 227 -4.67 -11.99 -17.61
N ASP A 228 -4.75 -10.69 -17.37
CA ASP A 228 -3.57 -9.84 -17.23
C ASP A 228 -2.77 -10.18 -15.97
N CYS A 229 -3.41 -10.42 -14.83
CA CYS A 229 -2.72 -10.87 -13.61
C CYS A 229 -2.00 -12.21 -13.86
N GLU A 230 -2.66 -13.18 -14.48
CA GLU A 230 -2.05 -14.48 -14.77
C GLU A 230 -0.87 -14.35 -15.75
N ARG A 231 -1.00 -13.49 -16.75
CA ARG A 231 0.09 -13.18 -17.69
C ARG A 231 1.31 -12.58 -16.96
N LEU A 232 1.08 -11.64 -16.02
CA LEU A 232 2.16 -11.03 -15.23
C LEU A 232 2.81 -12.03 -14.27
N LEU A 233 2.05 -12.92 -13.63
CA LEU A 233 2.61 -14.00 -12.79
C LEU A 233 3.49 -14.94 -13.61
N LYS A 234 3.07 -15.32 -14.82
CA LYS A 234 3.89 -16.13 -15.75
C LYS A 234 5.18 -15.40 -16.15
N GLN A 235 5.11 -14.08 -16.37
CA GLN A 235 6.30 -13.28 -16.64
C GLN A 235 7.21 -13.19 -15.43
N ALA A 236 6.66 -13.00 -14.22
CA ALA A 236 7.41 -12.98 -12.97
C ALA A 236 8.22 -14.26 -12.78
N LYS A 237 7.56 -15.41 -12.91
CA LYS A 237 8.23 -16.71 -12.83
C LYS A 237 9.36 -16.84 -13.87
N LYS A 238 9.07 -16.53 -15.14
CA LYS A 238 10.07 -16.63 -16.23
C LYS A 238 11.31 -15.76 -16.01
N ARG A 239 11.17 -14.65 -15.28
CA ARG A 239 12.23 -13.66 -15.04
C ARG A 239 12.86 -13.78 -13.66
N ASN A 240 12.42 -14.71 -12.84
CA ASN A 240 12.77 -14.80 -11.41
C ASN A 240 12.53 -13.43 -10.71
N ALA A 241 11.38 -12.83 -10.98
CA ALA A 241 11.09 -11.45 -10.60
C ALA A 241 10.62 -11.34 -9.14
N ILE A 242 10.74 -10.13 -8.59
CA ILE A 242 9.99 -9.71 -7.40
C ILE A 242 8.83 -8.85 -7.90
N MET A 243 7.63 -9.37 -7.76
CA MET A 243 6.37 -8.72 -8.14
C MET A 243 5.72 -8.11 -6.91
N THR A 244 5.50 -6.81 -6.91
CA THR A 244 4.80 -6.10 -5.81
C THR A 244 3.41 -5.70 -6.26
N ILE A 245 2.39 -6.05 -5.46
CA ILE A 245 1.02 -5.61 -5.72
C ILE A 245 0.50 -4.73 -4.59
N LEU A 246 -0.27 -3.72 -4.96
CA LEU A 246 -0.98 -2.83 -4.06
C LEU A 246 -2.48 -3.05 -4.18
N TRP A 247 -3.13 -3.36 -3.06
CA TRP A 247 -4.57 -3.52 -2.97
C TRP A 247 -5.11 -2.71 -1.79
N HIS A 248 -5.81 -1.60 -2.06
CA HIS A 248 -6.32 -0.74 -0.98
C HIS A 248 -7.40 -1.46 -0.17
N PRO A 249 -7.45 -1.30 1.16
CA PRO A 249 -8.45 -1.97 2.00
C PRO A 249 -9.89 -1.75 1.56
N ARG A 250 -10.25 -0.54 1.09
CA ARG A 250 -11.61 -0.25 0.61
C ARG A 250 -12.06 -1.15 -0.54
N MET A 251 -11.13 -1.67 -1.34
CA MET A 251 -11.42 -2.51 -2.51
C MET A 251 -11.93 -3.91 -2.14
N PHE A 252 -11.88 -4.27 -0.85
CA PHE A 252 -12.51 -5.49 -0.34
C PHE A 252 -14.00 -5.33 -0.02
N ASN A 253 -14.58 -4.14 -0.25
CA ASN A 253 -16.02 -3.93 -0.15
C ASN A 253 -16.72 -4.40 -1.43
N GLU A 254 -17.33 -5.58 -1.37
CA GLU A 254 -18.00 -6.22 -2.52
C GLU A 254 -19.17 -5.41 -3.09
N ARG A 255 -19.76 -4.48 -2.33
CA ARG A 255 -20.85 -3.66 -2.83
C ARG A 255 -20.37 -2.53 -3.75
N GLU A 256 -19.24 -1.91 -3.38
CA GLU A 256 -18.68 -0.78 -4.16
C GLU A 256 -17.65 -1.26 -5.20
N PHE A 257 -17.00 -2.40 -4.91
CA PHE A 257 -15.94 -2.98 -5.74
C PHE A 257 -16.16 -4.48 -5.93
N PRO A 258 -17.25 -4.88 -6.63
CA PRO A 258 -17.61 -6.29 -6.77
C PRO A 258 -16.51 -7.08 -7.50
N GLY A 259 -16.06 -8.16 -6.87
CA GLY A 259 -15.06 -9.07 -7.43
C GLY A 259 -13.60 -8.68 -7.25
N TYR A 260 -13.28 -7.49 -6.74
CA TYR A 260 -11.88 -7.07 -6.53
C TYR A 260 -11.16 -7.97 -5.50
N ALA A 261 -11.83 -8.29 -4.37
CA ALA A 261 -11.30 -9.21 -3.39
C ALA A 261 -11.09 -10.64 -3.96
N LYS A 262 -11.94 -11.05 -4.91
CA LYS A 262 -11.81 -12.34 -5.60
C LYS A 262 -10.57 -12.37 -6.51
N ILE A 263 -10.26 -11.28 -7.22
CA ILE A 263 -9.03 -11.19 -8.03
C ILE A 263 -7.82 -11.27 -7.13
N TYR A 264 -7.79 -10.51 -6.02
CA TYR A 264 -6.70 -10.56 -5.03
C TYR A 264 -6.44 -11.99 -4.54
N ARG A 265 -7.49 -12.71 -4.10
CA ARG A 265 -7.40 -14.13 -3.70
C ARG A 265 -6.81 -14.99 -4.81
N LYS A 266 -7.32 -14.85 -6.05
CA LYS A 266 -6.85 -15.64 -7.20
C LYS A 266 -5.38 -15.40 -7.52
N ILE A 267 -4.89 -14.16 -7.37
CA ILE A 267 -3.47 -13.83 -7.58
C ILE A 267 -2.60 -14.63 -6.59
N ILE A 268 -2.96 -14.62 -5.30
CA ILE A 268 -2.21 -15.33 -4.24
C ILE A 268 -2.22 -16.84 -4.49
N GLU A 269 -3.41 -17.44 -4.66
CA GLU A 269 -3.55 -18.88 -4.91
C GLU A 269 -2.77 -19.33 -6.16
N ARG A 270 -2.77 -18.49 -7.20
CA ARG A 270 -2.05 -18.80 -8.43
C ARG A 270 -0.54 -18.71 -8.26
N ALA A 271 -0.07 -17.68 -7.58
CA ALA A 271 1.34 -17.50 -7.26
C ALA A 271 1.88 -18.68 -6.44
N GLN A 272 1.16 -19.10 -5.39
CA GLN A 272 1.52 -20.27 -4.58
C GLN A 272 1.59 -21.57 -5.42
N LYS A 273 0.59 -21.79 -6.30
CA LYS A 273 0.60 -22.93 -7.23
C LYS A 273 1.74 -22.90 -8.25
N MET A 274 2.32 -21.74 -8.48
CA MET A 274 3.47 -21.55 -9.38
C MET A 274 4.81 -21.57 -8.64
N ASP A 275 4.82 -21.93 -7.36
CA ASP A 275 5.99 -21.97 -6.49
C ASP A 275 6.61 -20.60 -6.19
N ALA A 276 5.77 -19.57 -6.06
CA ALA A 276 6.20 -18.26 -5.57
C ALA A 276 6.41 -18.26 -4.05
N TRP A 277 7.36 -17.46 -3.59
CA TRP A 277 7.28 -16.92 -2.25
C TRP A 277 6.22 -15.82 -2.21
N VAL A 278 5.38 -15.80 -1.16
CA VAL A 278 4.30 -14.81 -1.02
C VAL A 278 4.31 -14.24 0.39
N GLY A 279 4.48 -12.92 0.53
CA GLY A 279 4.55 -12.32 1.86
C GLY A 279 4.74 -10.79 1.86
N PRO A 280 5.01 -10.19 3.04
CA PRO A 280 5.27 -8.76 3.18
C PRO A 280 6.65 -8.37 2.64
N ILE A 281 6.82 -7.10 2.27
CA ILE A 281 8.09 -6.60 1.73
C ILE A 281 9.22 -6.69 2.77
N ARG A 282 8.94 -6.45 4.06
CA ARG A 282 9.94 -6.58 5.13
C ARG A 282 10.67 -7.92 5.06
N ASN A 283 9.93 -9.02 4.97
CA ASN A 283 10.53 -10.35 4.96
C ASN A 283 11.37 -10.60 3.70
N ALA A 284 10.90 -10.10 2.53
CA ALA A 284 11.70 -10.15 1.31
C ALA A 284 12.99 -9.32 1.45
N TYR A 285 12.91 -8.12 2.05
CA TYR A 285 14.08 -7.28 2.30
C TYR A 285 15.07 -7.93 3.27
N GLU A 286 14.61 -8.47 4.39
CA GLU A 286 15.45 -9.14 5.40
C GLU A 286 16.19 -10.32 4.78
N HIS A 287 15.52 -11.13 3.98
CA HIS A 287 16.14 -12.24 3.25
C HIS A 287 17.24 -11.78 2.28
N LEU A 288 17.02 -10.67 1.55
CA LEU A 288 18.04 -10.10 0.66
C LEU A 288 19.31 -9.61 1.40
N LYS A 289 19.21 -9.38 2.71
CA LYS A 289 20.35 -8.95 3.55
C LYS A 289 21.17 -10.12 4.11
N GLU A 290 20.57 -11.30 4.19
CA GLU A 290 21.22 -12.51 4.71
C GLU A 290 22.03 -13.25 3.65
N THR A 291 21.82 -12.93 2.36
CA THR A 291 22.47 -13.53 1.20
C THR A 291 23.52 -12.62 0.58
#